data_5ad82a40ae1bc5e63dd612e5cf2c28dd
#
_entry.id   5ad82a40ae1bc5e63dd612e5cf2c28dd
#
_cell.length_a   1.000
_cell.length_b   1.000
_cell.length_c   1.000
_cell.angle_alpha   90.00
_cell.angle_beta   90.00
_cell.angle_gamma   90.00
#
_symmetry.space_group_name_H-M   'P 1'
#
loop_
_entity.id
_entity.type
_entity.pdbx_description
1 polymer ?
#
loop_
_entity_poly.entity_id
_entity_poly.type
_entity_poly.pdbx_seq_one_letter_code
_entity_poly.pdbx_strand_id
1 'polypeptide(L)'
;MSKEKTRYVDINCDLGEWDALDPHPEQQLRDREIMPFVSSVNIACGGHRGDGHSIRTTMEHAASLDLAIGLHPSFPDREGFGRMEKPWSDLVAESLYNQLDFGRSLAREVGVELHHIKPHGALYNMASKYESWAEKLWTLFRSWDDDILVYGLSESEMAKGLGLDIMSVDEGRSYERELGSSKSEAGPNLDEATRLKAVSGLEESNAFWAFDVKLGGGFCAEAFADRAYNPNLTLRSRSKDGAVYSDPSLVLAQVQEMVLHGQVRCVDGISRSLKVQSICLHSDTPGAVEMAELIARSLKELDIEVRPCS
;
A
#
# COMPACT_ATOMS: atom_id res chain seq x y z
N MET A 1 -22.63 5.90 29.49
CA MET A 1 -22.77 6.05 28.04
C MET A 1 -21.46 5.57 27.45
N SER A 2 -21.44 4.35 26.90
CA SER A 2 -20.31 3.84 26.15
C SER A 2 -20.14 4.74 24.92
N LYS A 3 -18.95 5.33 24.72
CA LYS A 3 -18.62 5.97 23.44
C LYS A 3 -18.74 4.86 22.38
N GLU A 4 -19.71 4.95 21.49
CA GLU A 4 -19.75 4.14 20.29
C GLU A 4 -18.40 4.33 19.59
N LYS A 5 -17.68 3.22 19.34
CA LYS A 5 -16.43 3.27 18.58
C LYS A 5 -16.77 3.70 17.16
N THR A 6 -16.29 4.85 16.73
CA THR A 6 -16.43 5.32 15.36
C THR A 6 -15.81 4.27 14.44
N ARG A 7 -16.63 3.72 13.52
CA ARG A 7 -16.11 2.83 12.47
C ARG A 7 -15.33 3.65 11.47
N TYR A 8 -14.20 3.15 11.02
CA TYR A 8 -13.41 3.83 9.99
C TYR A 8 -12.78 2.83 9.03
N VAL A 9 -12.46 3.31 7.86
CA VAL A 9 -11.70 2.59 6.82
C VAL A 9 -10.83 3.59 6.07
N ASP A 10 -9.64 3.15 5.67
CA ASP A 10 -8.82 3.91 4.73
C ASP A 10 -9.25 3.60 3.29
N ILE A 11 -9.33 4.63 2.45
CA ILE A 11 -9.47 4.51 1.00
C ILE A 11 -8.19 5.03 0.38
N ASN A 12 -7.49 4.16 -0.35
CA ASN A 12 -6.23 4.53 -0.98
C ASN A 12 -6.29 4.42 -2.51
N CYS A 13 -5.42 5.17 -3.19
CA CYS A 13 -5.32 5.15 -4.64
C CYS A 13 -3.87 5.26 -5.11
N ASP A 14 -3.51 4.53 -6.19
CA ASP A 14 -2.22 4.58 -6.84
C ASP A 14 -2.20 5.77 -7.81
N LEU A 15 -1.27 6.72 -7.60
CA LEU A 15 -1.23 8.02 -8.28
C LEU A 15 0.21 8.40 -8.69
N GLY A 16 0.33 9.46 -9.50
CA GLY A 16 1.63 9.91 -9.99
C GLY A 16 2.23 8.97 -11.05
N GLU A 17 1.44 8.10 -11.63
CA GLU A 17 1.84 7.13 -12.64
C GLU A 17 1.91 7.73 -14.06
N TRP A 18 2.47 8.95 -14.16
CA TRP A 18 2.70 9.68 -15.40
C TRP A 18 4.08 10.35 -15.39
N ASP A 19 4.55 10.77 -16.55
CA ASP A 19 5.86 11.40 -16.73
C ASP A 19 5.70 12.77 -17.41
N ALA A 20 6.54 13.72 -17.06
CA ALA A 20 6.48 15.09 -17.60
C ALA A 20 6.80 15.14 -19.11
N LEU A 21 7.65 14.21 -19.60
CA LEU A 21 8.04 14.14 -21.01
C LEU A 21 7.09 13.31 -21.88
N ASP A 22 6.31 12.44 -21.26
CA ASP A 22 5.22 11.69 -21.92
C ASP A 22 3.92 12.02 -21.18
N PRO A 23 3.45 13.26 -21.31
CA PRO A 23 2.31 13.70 -20.56
C PRO A 23 1.05 13.00 -21.05
N HIS A 24 0.50 12.17 -20.20
CA HIS A 24 -0.89 11.76 -20.29
C HIS A 24 -1.72 12.76 -19.46
N PRO A 25 -2.14 13.90 -20.02
CA PRO A 25 -2.81 14.95 -19.26
C PRO A 25 -4.08 14.44 -18.59
N GLU A 26 -4.71 13.44 -19.17
CA GLU A 26 -5.89 12.80 -18.60
C GLU A 26 -5.55 12.04 -17.31
N GLN A 27 -4.34 11.46 -17.17
CA GLN A 27 -3.94 10.76 -15.95
C GLN A 27 -3.73 11.76 -14.80
N GLN A 28 -3.01 12.84 -15.06
CA GLN A 28 -2.81 13.90 -14.06
C GLN A 28 -4.15 14.52 -13.63
N LEU A 29 -5.07 14.72 -14.56
CA LEU A 29 -6.40 15.24 -14.24
C LEU A 29 -7.18 14.27 -13.36
N ARG A 30 -7.22 12.98 -13.73
CA ARG A 30 -7.87 11.93 -12.92
C ARG A 30 -7.26 11.85 -11.51
N ASP A 31 -5.94 11.91 -11.38
CA ASP A 31 -5.27 11.93 -10.10
C ASP A 31 -5.80 13.06 -9.19
N ARG A 32 -5.96 14.26 -9.76
CA ARG A 32 -6.53 15.41 -9.04
C ARG A 32 -8.01 15.25 -8.70
N GLU A 33 -8.78 14.68 -9.61
CA GLU A 33 -10.22 14.53 -9.43
C GLU A 33 -10.58 13.42 -8.42
N ILE A 34 -9.72 12.40 -8.25
CA ILE A 34 -9.96 11.29 -7.32
C ILE A 34 -9.51 11.62 -5.89
N MET A 35 -8.46 12.43 -5.71
CA MET A 35 -7.88 12.76 -4.40
C MET A 35 -8.89 13.26 -3.35
N PRO A 36 -9.93 14.09 -3.67
CA PRO A 36 -10.92 14.53 -2.69
C PRO A 36 -11.75 13.41 -2.05
N PHE A 37 -11.72 12.21 -2.60
CA PHE A 37 -12.54 11.07 -2.17
C PHE A 37 -11.77 9.95 -1.48
N VAL A 38 -10.45 10.13 -1.29
CA VAL A 38 -9.56 9.15 -0.66
C VAL A 38 -8.92 9.73 0.60
N SER A 39 -8.35 8.88 1.44
CA SER A 39 -7.60 9.29 2.63
C SER A 39 -6.09 9.08 2.50
N SER A 40 -5.67 8.21 1.58
CA SER A 40 -4.27 7.87 1.35
C SER A 40 -3.96 7.79 -0.14
N VAL A 41 -2.71 8.12 -0.50
CA VAL A 41 -2.23 8.04 -1.87
C VAL A 41 -0.90 7.30 -1.93
N ASN A 42 -0.74 6.41 -2.92
CA ASN A 42 0.49 5.67 -3.16
C ASN A 42 1.18 6.24 -4.39
N ILE A 43 2.25 7.00 -4.20
CA ILE A 43 2.87 7.78 -5.27
C ILE A 43 3.98 6.98 -5.95
N ALA A 44 3.87 6.80 -7.26
CA ALA A 44 4.89 6.14 -8.09
C ALA A 44 6.28 6.73 -7.85
N CYS A 45 7.31 5.88 -7.80
CA CYS A 45 8.68 6.26 -7.43
C CYS A 45 9.69 6.15 -8.58
N GLY A 46 9.22 6.13 -9.84
CA GLY A 46 10.10 6.08 -11.02
C GLY A 46 10.42 4.68 -11.52
N GLY A 47 10.09 3.61 -10.80
CA GLY A 47 10.36 2.24 -11.23
C GLY A 47 9.52 1.80 -12.43
N HIS A 48 8.21 1.93 -12.34
CA HIS A 48 7.28 1.64 -13.44
C HIS A 48 6.80 2.90 -14.14
N ARG A 49 6.60 4.00 -13.39
CA ARG A 49 6.19 5.33 -13.84
C ARG A 49 6.66 6.38 -12.84
N GLY A 50 6.46 7.63 -13.21
CA GLY A 50 6.83 8.78 -12.41
C GLY A 50 8.24 9.30 -12.70
N ASP A 51 8.39 10.60 -12.63
CA ASP A 51 9.66 11.33 -12.64
C ASP A 51 9.65 12.40 -11.54
N GLY A 52 10.74 13.14 -11.37
CA GLY A 52 10.84 14.13 -10.29
C GLY A 52 9.77 15.22 -10.34
N HIS A 53 9.22 15.51 -11.52
CA HIS A 53 8.15 16.50 -11.67
C HIS A 53 6.79 15.91 -11.29
N SER A 54 6.43 14.75 -11.82
CA SER A 54 5.14 14.12 -11.53
C SER A 54 5.00 13.76 -10.05
N ILE A 55 6.06 13.16 -9.45
CA ILE A 55 6.09 12.78 -8.04
C ILE A 55 5.89 14.01 -7.15
N ARG A 56 6.68 15.08 -7.39
CA ARG A 56 6.56 16.33 -6.63
C ARG A 56 5.16 16.95 -6.74
N THR A 57 4.66 17.11 -7.97
CA THR A 57 3.35 17.69 -8.23
C THR A 57 2.22 16.91 -7.56
N THR A 58 2.32 15.58 -7.57
CA THR A 58 1.34 14.70 -6.92
C THR A 58 1.43 14.83 -5.39
N MET A 59 2.65 14.88 -4.81
CA MET A 59 2.85 15.12 -3.37
C MET A 59 2.29 16.47 -2.91
N GLU A 60 2.59 17.55 -3.65
CA GLU A 60 2.10 18.91 -3.35
C GLU A 60 0.56 18.96 -3.34
N HIS A 61 -0.07 18.30 -4.32
CA HIS A 61 -1.52 18.26 -4.37
C HIS A 61 -2.13 17.42 -3.26
N ALA A 62 -1.58 16.24 -2.98
CA ALA A 62 -2.01 15.39 -1.87
C ALA A 62 -1.87 16.11 -0.51
N ALA A 63 -0.75 16.80 -0.30
CA ALA A 63 -0.51 17.60 0.90
C ALA A 63 -1.54 18.72 1.07
N SER A 64 -1.95 19.38 -0.03
CA SER A 64 -2.96 20.43 0.02
C SER A 64 -4.35 19.96 0.45
N LEU A 65 -4.58 18.66 0.40
CA LEU A 65 -5.82 17.96 0.81
C LEU A 65 -5.66 17.17 2.11
N ASP A 66 -4.52 17.29 2.79
CA ASP A 66 -4.20 16.60 4.06
C ASP A 66 -4.28 15.06 3.94
N LEU A 67 -3.90 14.53 2.78
CA LEU A 67 -3.89 13.08 2.53
C LEU A 67 -2.63 12.42 3.08
N ALA A 68 -2.75 11.18 3.56
CA ALA A 68 -1.58 10.37 3.92
C ALA A 68 -0.80 9.96 2.65
N ILE A 69 0.48 10.31 2.62
CA ILE A 69 1.34 10.13 1.45
C ILE A 69 2.22 8.90 1.63
N GLY A 70 2.09 7.92 0.74
CA GLY A 70 2.94 6.75 0.66
C GLY A 70 3.75 6.68 -0.62
N LEU A 71 4.77 5.82 -0.61
CA LEU A 71 5.60 5.50 -1.77
C LEU A 71 5.16 4.20 -2.41
N HIS A 72 5.19 4.16 -3.75
CA HIS A 72 4.72 3.04 -4.56
C HIS A 72 5.85 2.41 -5.39
N PRO A 73 6.85 1.76 -4.74
CA PRO A 73 8.00 1.17 -5.43
C PRO A 73 7.60 -0.06 -6.24
N SER A 74 8.30 -0.29 -7.34
CA SER A 74 8.04 -1.38 -8.28
C SER A 74 9.32 -2.02 -8.78
N PHE A 75 9.19 -3.14 -9.50
CA PHE A 75 10.27 -3.57 -10.38
C PHE A 75 10.64 -2.45 -11.36
N PRO A 76 11.95 -2.29 -11.69
CA PRO A 76 12.42 -1.34 -12.70
C PRO A 76 12.03 -1.87 -14.09
N ASP A 77 10.79 -1.64 -14.48
CA ASP A 77 10.15 -2.17 -15.68
C ASP A 77 9.12 -1.18 -16.23
N ARG A 78 9.62 -0.09 -16.81
CA ARG A 78 8.75 0.97 -17.34
C ARG A 78 7.94 0.52 -18.55
N GLU A 79 8.49 -0.36 -19.40
CA GLU A 79 7.81 -0.89 -20.59
C GLU A 79 6.66 -1.83 -20.18
N GLY A 80 6.88 -2.73 -19.21
CA GLY A 80 5.90 -3.64 -18.67
C GLY A 80 5.06 -3.06 -17.54
N PHE A 81 5.20 -1.77 -17.24
CA PHE A 81 4.49 -1.10 -16.16
C PHE A 81 4.67 -1.79 -14.80
N GLY A 82 5.87 -2.30 -14.51
CA GLY A 82 6.16 -3.03 -13.27
C GLY A 82 5.36 -4.32 -13.08
N ARG A 83 4.70 -4.83 -14.13
CA ARG A 83 3.81 -6.00 -14.06
C ARG A 83 4.48 -7.30 -14.49
N MET A 84 5.74 -7.27 -14.92
CA MET A 84 6.51 -8.47 -15.24
C MET A 84 7.24 -8.97 -13.98
N GLU A 85 7.02 -10.24 -13.62
CA GLU A 85 7.74 -10.88 -12.52
C GLU A 85 9.23 -10.96 -12.84
N LYS A 86 10.07 -10.64 -11.87
CA LYS A 86 11.53 -10.71 -11.96
C LYS A 86 12.06 -11.55 -10.79
N PRO A 87 13.16 -12.28 -10.96
CA PRO A 87 13.81 -12.94 -9.84
C PRO A 87 14.39 -11.89 -8.88
N TRP A 88 14.47 -12.23 -7.59
CA TRP A 88 15.19 -11.39 -6.65
C TRP A 88 16.69 -11.33 -7.01
N SER A 89 17.26 -10.17 -6.93
CA SER A 89 18.70 -9.93 -7.10
C SER A 89 19.10 -8.66 -6.37
N ASP A 90 20.40 -8.50 -6.14
CA ASP A 90 20.94 -7.27 -5.54
C ASP A 90 20.57 -6.03 -6.38
N LEU A 91 20.53 -6.14 -7.70
CA LEU A 91 20.10 -5.06 -8.58
C LEU A 91 18.62 -4.67 -8.37
N VAL A 92 17.76 -5.64 -8.10
CA VAL A 92 16.35 -5.36 -7.76
C VAL A 92 16.27 -4.65 -6.41
N ALA A 93 16.99 -5.16 -5.41
CA ALA A 93 17.01 -4.57 -4.08
C ALA A 93 17.58 -3.14 -4.10
N GLU A 94 18.69 -2.92 -4.78
CA GLU A 94 19.28 -1.58 -4.99
C GLU A 94 18.32 -0.64 -5.70
N SER A 95 17.65 -1.11 -6.76
CA SER A 95 16.65 -0.31 -7.47
C SER A 95 15.48 0.11 -6.57
N LEU A 96 14.96 -0.81 -5.75
CA LEU A 96 13.89 -0.51 -4.81
C LEU A 96 14.34 0.53 -3.76
N TYR A 97 15.54 0.35 -3.22
CA TYR A 97 16.13 1.30 -2.27
C TYR A 97 16.25 2.70 -2.86
N ASN A 98 16.78 2.78 -4.09
CA ASN A 98 16.94 4.06 -4.81
C ASN A 98 15.59 4.74 -5.10
N GLN A 99 14.54 3.97 -5.41
CA GLN A 99 13.19 4.49 -5.59
C GLN A 99 12.65 5.11 -4.29
N LEU A 100 12.84 4.42 -3.16
CA LEU A 100 12.41 4.90 -1.86
C LEU A 100 13.18 6.16 -1.42
N ASP A 101 14.50 6.18 -1.60
CA ASP A 101 15.34 7.34 -1.28
C ASP A 101 15.02 8.54 -2.18
N PHE A 102 14.74 8.30 -3.46
CA PHE A 102 14.31 9.35 -4.39
C PHE A 102 12.97 9.95 -3.95
N GLY A 103 11.97 9.12 -3.64
CA GLY A 103 10.69 9.58 -3.11
C GLY A 103 10.84 10.35 -1.80
N ARG A 104 11.67 9.86 -0.87
CA ARG A 104 11.96 10.53 0.41
C ARG A 104 12.64 11.89 0.20
N SER A 105 13.54 12.02 -0.78
CA SER A 105 14.18 13.29 -1.08
C SER A 105 13.18 14.34 -1.56
N LEU A 106 12.26 13.94 -2.43
CA LEU A 106 11.20 14.82 -2.93
C LEU A 106 10.18 15.16 -1.83
N ALA A 107 9.83 14.22 -0.97
CA ALA A 107 8.97 14.49 0.18
C ALA A 107 9.56 15.55 1.11
N ARG A 108 10.88 15.49 1.37
CA ARG A 108 11.58 16.53 2.15
C ARG A 108 11.57 17.90 1.46
N GLU A 109 11.72 17.94 0.14
CA GLU A 109 11.67 19.19 -0.62
C GLU A 109 10.27 19.82 -0.60
N VAL A 110 9.22 19.01 -0.65
CA VAL A 110 7.82 19.45 -0.54
C VAL A 110 7.45 19.80 0.91
N GLY A 111 8.17 19.24 1.90
CA GLY A 111 7.89 19.45 3.32
C GLY A 111 6.79 18.54 3.86
N VAL A 112 6.66 17.32 3.32
CA VAL A 112 5.68 16.32 3.76
C VAL A 112 6.36 15.12 4.43
N GLU A 113 5.65 14.49 5.36
CA GLU A 113 6.06 13.24 5.98
C GLU A 113 5.50 12.04 5.19
N LEU A 114 6.32 11.01 5.03
CA LEU A 114 5.90 9.76 4.41
C LEU A 114 5.20 8.88 5.45
N HIS A 115 4.01 8.42 5.10
CA HIS A 115 3.16 7.63 5.98
C HIS A 115 3.34 6.13 5.77
N HIS A 116 3.49 5.66 4.53
CA HIS A 116 3.52 4.24 4.23
C HIS A 116 4.28 3.90 2.95
N ILE A 117 4.53 2.60 2.77
CA ILE A 117 5.00 2.00 1.52
C ILE A 117 3.95 1.00 1.06
N LYS A 118 3.62 1.04 -0.23
CA LYS A 118 2.81 0.04 -0.91
C LYS A 118 3.54 -0.45 -2.16
N PRO A 119 3.98 -1.72 -2.25
CA PRO A 119 4.58 -2.25 -3.47
C PRO A 119 3.62 -2.19 -4.66
N HIS A 120 4.15 -1.99 -5.88
CA HIS A 120 3.34 -1.96 -7.10
C HIS A 120 3.39 -3.29 -7.86
N GLY A 121 2.30 -3.62 -8.54
CA GLY A 121 2.22 -4.56 -9.64
C GLY A 121 2.72 -5.98 -9.34
N ALA A 122 3.69 -6.48 -10.12
CA ALA A 122 4.23 -7.82 -9.91
C ALA A 122 4.96 -7.96 -8.56
N LEU A 123 5.62 -6.89 -8.08
CA LEU A 123 6.28 -6.88 -6.77
C LEU A 123 5.27 -7.13 -5.65
N TYR A 124 4.14 -6.44 -5.67
CA TYR A 124 3.03 -6.65 -4.72
C TYR A 124 2.48 -8.08 -4.77
N ASN A 125 2.23 -8.59 -5.98
CA ASN A 125 1.68 -9.92 -6.16
C ASN A 125 2.64 -11.02 -5.71
N MET A 126 3.94 -10.88 -5.96
CA MET A 126 4.96 -11.83 -5.52
C MET A 126 5.10 -11.84 -4.01
N ALA A 127 5.13 -10.67 -3.38
CA ALA A 127 5.15 -10.56 -1.92
C ALA A 127 3.88 -11.10 -1.25
N SER A 128 2.73 -10.97 -1.92
CA SER A 128 1.47 -11.54 -1.42
C SER A 128 1.42 -13.05 -1.49
N LYS A 129 2.15 -13.66 -2.45
CA LYS A 129 2.06 -15.09 -2.79
C LYS A 129 3.20 -15.92 -2.24
N TYR A 130 4.40 -15.37 -2.16
CA TYR A 130 5.61 -16.10 -1.83
C TYR A 130 6.24 -15.58 -0.53
N GLU A 131 6.36 -16.44 0.47
CA GLU A 131 6.97 -16.14 1.78
C GLU A 131 8.36 -15.51 1.62
N SER A 132 9.24 -16.11 0.81
CA SER A 132 10.60 -15.60 0.58
C SER A 132 10.63 -14.17 -0.02
N TRP A 133 9.61 -13.77 -0.75
CA TRP A 133 9.48 -12.40 -1.26
C TRP A 133 8.97 -11.45 -0.17
N ALA A 134 7.99 -11.90 0.61
CA ALA A 134 7.50 -11.15 1.76
C ALA A 134 8.63 -10.82 2.74
N GLU A 135 9.42 -11.83 3.12
CA GLU A 135 10.57 -11.67 4.02
C GLU A 135 11.60 -10.67 3.49
N LYS A 136 11.99 -10.80 2.22
CA LYS A 136 12.98 -9.91 1.58
C LYS A 136 12.49 -8.47 1.52
N LEU A 137 11.23 -8.24 1.16
CA LEU A 137 10.65 -6.90 1.14
C LEU A 137 10.52 -6.32 2.54
N TRP A 138 10.11 -7.12 3.53
CA TRP A 138 10.09 -6.67 4.91
C TRP A 138 11.46 -6.24 5.39
N THR A 139 12.49 -7.05 5.16
CA THR A 139 13.87 -6.72 5.52
C THR A 139 14.32 -5.43 4.85
N LEU A 140 14.03 -5.26 3.56
CA LEU A 140 14.38 -4.06 2.82
C LEU A 140 13.67 -2.82 3.38
N PHE A 141 12.35 -2.88 3.58
CA PHE A 141 11.57 -1.73 4.05
C PHE A 141 11.97 -1.34 5.47
N ARG A 142 12.18 -2.31 6.37
CA ARG A 142 12.65 -2.05 7.74
C ARG A 142 14.08 -1.51 7.78
N SER A 143 14.97 -1.97 6.92
CA SER A 143 16.32 -1.39 6.82
C SER A 143 16.31 0.04 6.30
N TRP A 144 15.28 0.42 5.55
CA TRP A 144 15.09 1.77 5.04
C TRP A 144 14.42 2.69 6.06
N ASP A 145 13.40 2.19 6.77
CA ASP A 145 12.67 2.91 7.82
C ASP A 145 11.95 1.91 8.74
N ASP A 146 12.35 1.86 10.03
CA ASP A 146 11.81 0.90 10.99
C ASP A 146 10.34 1.15 11.37
N ASP A 147 9.89 2.40 11.25
CA ASP A 147 8.56 2.83 11.69
C ASP A 147 7.56 2.94 10.54
N ILE A 148 8.02 2.78 9.28
CA ILE A 148 7.15 2.95 8.12
C ILE A 148 6.04 1.88 8.07
N LEU A 149 4.80 2.29 7.87
CA LEU A 149 3.67 1.40 7.67
C LEU A 149 3.75 0.74 6.28
N VAL A 150 3.40 -0.53 6.15
CA VAL A 150 3.39 -1.23 4.86
C VAL A 150 1.98 -1.69 4.53
N TYR A 151 1.49 -1.27 3.36
CA TYR A 151 0.22 -1.73 2.82
C TYR A 151 0.44 -3.01 2.01
N GLY A 152 -0.38 -4.00 2.25
CA GLY A 152 -0.32 -5.27 1.53
C GLY A 152 -1.64 -6.01 1.57
N LEU A 153 -1.80 -6.96 0.64
CA LEU A 153 -3.03 -7.73 0.51
C LEU A 153 -3.35 -8.47 1.82
N SER A 154 -4.56 -8.30 2.29
CA SER A 154 -5.09 -9.06 3.42
C SER A 154 -4.95 -10.57 3.16
N GLU A 155 -4.68 -11.35 4.22
CA GLU A 155 -4.49 -12.81 4.16
C GLU A 155 -3.30 -13.27 3.29
N SER A 156 -2.38 -12.38 2.93
CA SER A 156 -1.17 -12.67 2.12
C SER A 156 -0.01 -13.22 2.96
N GLU A 157 1.03 -13.71 2.27
CA GLU A 157 2.30 -14.08 2.94
C GLU A 157 2.95 -12.87 3.62
N MET A 158 2.78 -11.66 3.06
CA MET A 158 3.22 -10.41 3.68
C MET A 158 2.54 -10.16 5.03
N ALA A 159 1.25 -10.47 5.13
CA ALA A 159 0.49 -10.34 6.37
C ALA A 159 0.88 -11.40 7.41
N LYS A 160 1.20 -12.63 6.97
CA LYS A 160 1.56 -13.76 7.84
C LYS A 160 2.99 -13.66 8.40
N GLY A 161 3.94 -13.18 7.57
CA GLY A 161 5.38 -13.18 7.87
C GLY A 161 5.77 -12.31 9.07
N LEU A 162 4.87 -11.52 9.62
CA LEU A 162 5.10 -10.67 10.79
C LEU A 162 4.68 -11.29 12.11
N GLY A 163 4.10 -12.49 12.11
CA GLY A 163 3.47 -13.03 13.34
C GLY A 163 2.38 -12.07 13.89
N LEU A 164 1.94 -11.13 13.06
CA LEU A 164 0.87 -10.23 13.40
C LEU A 164 -0.42 -11.05 13.43
N ASP A 165 -0.91 -11.36 14.62
CA ASP A 165 -2.36 -11.47 14.80
C ASP A 165 -2.91 -10.15 14.28
N ILE A 166 -3.41 -10.15 13.04
CA ILE A 166 -4.13 -9.01 12.48
C ILE A 166 -5.32 -8.84 13.41
N MET A 167 -5.19 -7.92 14.37
CA MET A 167 -6.19 -7.73 15.40
C MET A 167 -7.51 -7.39 14.72
N SER A 168 -8.53 -8.19 14.99
CA SER A 168 -9.89 -7.88 14.57
C SER A 168 -10.25 -6.50 15.10
N VAL A 169 -10.93 -5.70 14.30
CA VAL A 169 -11.43 -4.37 14.66
C VAL A 169 -12.30 -4.42 15.93
N ASP A 170 -12.70 -5.61 16.41
CA ASP A 170 -13.61 -5.81 17.52
C ASP A 170 -12.98 -6.06 18.90
N GLU A 171 -11.66 -6.24 19.02
CA GLU A 171 -11.03 -6.43 20.33
C GLU A 171 -10.16 -5.23 20.73
N GLY A 172 -10.85 -4.23 21.32
CA GLY A 172 -10.20 -3.12 22.00
C GLY A 172 -9.46 -3.58 23.26
N ARG A 173 -8.22 -4.02 23.11
CA ARG A 173 -7.25 -3.97 24.18
C ARG A 173 -6.34 -2.77 23.95
N SER A 174 -6.57 -1.75 24.77
CA SER A 174 -5.61 -0.68 24.98
C SER A 174 -4.32 -1.28 25.53
N TYR A 175 -3.28 -1.40 24.69
CA TYR A 175 -1.93 -1.46 25.19
C TYR A 175 -1.56 -0.03 25.61
N GLU A 176 -1.65 0.25 26.90
CA GLU A 176 -0.94 1.39 27.47
C GLU A 176 0.56 1.17 27.22
N ARG A 177 1.11 1.93 26.26
CA ARG A 177 2.56 2.10 26.17
C ARG A 177 3.00 2.80 27.44
N GLU A 178 3.72 2.12 28.29
CA GLU A 178 4.65 2.78 29.20
C GLU A 178 5.73 3.47 28.37
N LEU A 179 5.49 4.74 28.07
CA LEU A 179 6.46 5.63 27.47
C LEU A 179 7.57 5.91 28.49
N GLY A 180 8.59 5.08 28.45
CA GLY A 180 9.91 5.46 28.93
C GLY A 180 10.48 6.51 27.97
N SER A 181 10.51 7.77 28.41
CA SER A 181 11.09 8.88 27.70
C SER A 181 12.58 8.68 27.45
N SER A 182 12.97 8.34 26.22
CA SER A 182 14.30 8.66 25.72
C SER A 182 14.16 9.16 24.27
N LYS A 183 14.36 10.48 24.13
CA LYS A 183 14.59 11.11 22.83
C LYS A 183 15.86 10.47 22.26
N SER A 184 15.74 9.62 21.26
CA SER A 184 16.87 9.21 20.43
C SER A 184 17.00 10.19 19.29
N GLU A 185 18.13 10.85 19.26
CA GLU A 185 18.67 11.61 18.13
C GLU A 185 18.65 10.76 16.86
N ALA A 186 18.58 11.42 15.71
CA ALA A 186 18.51 10.87 14.35
C ALA A 186 19.15 9.48 14.21
N GLY A 187 18.38 8.54 13.64
CA GLY A 187 18.81 7.17 13.40
C GLY A 187 20.18 7.11 12.67
N PRO A 188 20.97 6.07 12.89
CA PRO A 188 22.33 6.01 12.37
C PRO A 188 22.34 6.14 10.85
N ASN A 189 23.04 7.14 10.36
CA ASN A 189 23.36 7.30 8.95
C ASN A 189 24.30 6.16 8.57
N LEU A 190 23.73 4.98 8.24
CA LEU A 190 24.51 3.85 7.74
C LEU A 190 25.09 4.24 6.41
N ASP A 191 26.42 4.02 6.22
CA ASP A 191 27.05 4.25 4.95
C ASP A 191 26.52 3.29 3.87
N GLU A 192 26.67 3.67 2.61
CA GLU A 192 26.16 2.93 1.46
C GLU A 192 26.66 1.46 1.42
N ALA A 193 27.88 1.21 1.86
CA ALA A 193 28.48 -0.13 1.91
C ALA A 193 27.85 -1.01 2.99
N THR A 194 27.44 -0.44 4.13
CA THR A 194 26.73 -1.14 5.20
C THR A 194 25.29 -1.44 4.80
N ARG A 195 24.65 -0.53 4.06
CA ARG A 195 23.30 -0.71 3.49
C ARG A 195 23.27 -1.84 2.46
N LEU A 196 24.21 -1.87 1.52
CA LEU A 196 24.35 -2.92 0.51
C LEU A 196 24.66 -4.29 1.15
N LYS A 197 25.47 -4.33 2.22
CA LYS A 197 25.76 -5.58 2.96
C LYS A 197 24.55 -6.14 3.69
N ALA A 198 23.68 -5.30 4.22
CA ALA A 198 22.44 -5.76 4.85
C ALA A 198 21.49 -6.44 3.85
N VAL A 199 21.55 -6.04 2.58
CA VAL A 199 20.70 -6.56 1.50
C VAL A 199 21.34 -7.75 0.76
N SER A 200 22.67 -7.75 0.55
CA SER A 200 23.40 -8.83 -0.15
C SER A 200 23.54 -10.12 0.67
N GLY A 201 23.47 -10.04 2.00
CA GLY A 201 23.51 -11.22 2.88
C GLY A 201 22.24 -12.09 2.88
N LEU A 202 21.21 -11.72 2.15
CA LEU A 202 19.90 -12.42 2.16
C LEU A 202 19.87 -13.71 1.33
N GLU A 203 20.89 -14.01 0.53
CA GLU A 203 20.93 -15.22 -0.30
C GLU A 203 21.40 -16.50 0.44
N GLU A 204 22.06 -16.40 1.60
CA GLU A 204 22.75 -17.54 2.23
C GLU A 204 22.22 -17.95 3.62
N SER A 205 21.24 -17.32 4.23
CA SER A 205 20.83 -17.70 5.59
C SER A 205 19.44 -18.34 5.69
N ASN A 206 19.42 -19.65 5.85
CA ASN A 206 18.25 -20.42 6.35
C ASN A 206 18.00 -20.20 7.87
N ALA A 207 18.50 -19.10 8.46
CA ALA A 207 18.48 -18.83 9.90
C ALA A 207 17.68 -17.56 10.24
N PHE A 208 16.56 -17.31 9.56
CA PHE A 208 15.76 -16.09 9.78
C PHE A 208 14.89 -16.11 11.05
N TRP A 209 14.72 -17.23 11.71
CA TRP A 209 13.82 -17.41 12.87
C TRP A 209 14.37 -16.91 14.20
N ALA A 210 15.53 -16.25 14.25
CA ALA A 210 16.23 -15.93 15.50
C ALA A 210 16.40 -14.43 15.79
N PHE A 211 15.75 -13.53 15.08
CA PHE A 211 15.77 -12.12 15.44
C PHE A 211 14.47 -11.74 16.15
N ASP A 212 14.61 -11.56 17.47
CA ASP A 212 13.66 -10.86 18.33
C ASP A 212 13.69 -9.36 17.96
N VAL A 213 13.28 -9.05 16.70
CA VAL A 213 13.16 -7.68 16.22
C VAL A 213 11.86 -7.15 16.81
N LYS A 214 11.94 -6.25 17.77
CA LYS A 214 10.83 -5.34 18.07
C LYS A 214 10.55 -4.56 16.81
N LEU A 215 9.61 -5.06 15.99
CA LEU A 215 9.18 -4.42 14.77
C LEU A 215 8.42 -3.14 15.15
N GLY A 216 9.10 -2.01 15.09
CA GLY A 216 8.44 -0.72 14.87
C GLY A 216 7.69 -0.80 13.53
N GLY A 217 6.71 0.00 13.30
CA GLY A 217 5.92 0.05 12.07
C GLY A 217 4.95 -1.12 11.90
N GLY A 218 3.78 -0.83 11.36
CA GLY A 218 2.67 -1.76 11.24
C GLY A 218 2.46 -2.29 9.81
N PHE A 219 1.54 -3.22 9.69
CA PHE A 219 0.98 -3.68 8.43
C PHE A 219 -0.47 -3.19 8.32
N CYS A 220 -0.83 -2.60 7.18
CA CYS A 220 -2.20 -2.25 6.86
C CYS A 220 -2.77 -3.29 5.89
N ALA A 221 -3.77 -4.04 6.36
CA ALA A 221 -4.43 -5.08 5.57
C ALA A 221 -5.31 -4.44 4.49
N GLU A 222 -4.86 -4.57 3.24
CA GLU A 222 -5.50 -3.96 2.08
C GLU A 222 -6.44 -4.93 1.37
N ALA A 223 -7.56 -4.39 0.90
CA ALA A 223 -8.46 -5.00 -0.07
C ALA A 223 -8.63 -4.09 -1.30
N PHE A 224 -9.30 -4.58 -2.34
CA PHE A 224 -9.46 -3.87 -3.60
C PHE A 224 -10.93 -3.72 -3.96
N ALA A 225 -11.36 -2.48 -4.19
CA ALA A 225 -12.74 -2.17 -4.55
C ALA A 225 -13.11 -2.70 -5.95
N ASP A 226 -12.20 -2.59 -6.91
CA ASP A 226 -12.41 -2.82 -8.34
C ASP A 226 -11.80 -4.13 -8.86
N ARG A 227 -11.40 -5.06 -7.97
CA ARG A 227 -10.75 -6.32 -8.36
C ARG A 227 -11.56 -7.54 -7.92
N ALA A 228 -11.63 -8.54 -8.81
CA ALA A 228 -12.20 -9.84 -8.48
C ALA A 228 -11.22 -10.70 -7.66
N TYR A 229 -11.77 -11.50 -6.75
CA TYR A 229 -11.01 -12.39 -5.86
C TYR A 229 -11.18 -13.86 -6.25
N ASN A 230 -10.07 -14.62 -6.21
CA ASN A 230 -10.10 -16.07 -6.30
C ASN A 230 -10.56 -16.69 -4.97
N PRO A 231 -10.96 -18.00 -4.96
CA PRO A 231 -11.37 -18.69 -3.74
C PRO A 231 -10.36 -18.73 -2.60
N ASN A 232 -9.08 -18.53 -2.89
CA ASN A 232 -7.98 -18.44 -1.93
C ASN A 232 -7.66 -16.99 -1.51
N LEU A 233 -8.55 -16.05 -1.77
CA LEU A 233 -8.44 -14.62 -1.47
C LEU A 233 -7.31 -13.87 -2.22
N THR A 234 -6.63 -14.51 -3.17
CA THR A 234 -5.73 -13.80 -4.08
C THR A 234 -6.52 -13.06 -5.15
N LEU A 235 -5.93 -11.99 -5.70
CA LEU A 235 -6.56 -11.25 -6.80
C LEU A 235 -6.58 -12.11 -8.07
N ARG A 236 -7.72 -12.05 -8.80
CA ARG A 236 -7.82 -12.65 -10.13
C ARG A 236 -6.87 -11.96 -11.09
N SER A 237 -6.09 -12.74 -11.87
CA SER A 237 -5.15 -12.18 -12.85
C SER A 237 -5.86 -11.23 -13.82
N ARG A 238 -5.29 -10.06 -14.06
CA ARG A 238 -5.82 -9.05 -15.01
C ARG A 238 -5.97 -9.58 -16.44
N SER A 239 -5.26 -10.66 -16.79
CA SER A 239 -5.39 -11.34 -18.10
C SER A 239 -6.67 -12.17 -18.25
N LYS A 240 -7.45 -12.33 -17.19
CA LYS A 240 -8.70 -13.12 -17.19
C LYS A 240 -9.91 -12.18 -17.23
N ASP A 241 -10.92 -12.56 -18.00
CA ASP A 241 -12.18 -11.82 -18.08
C ASP A 241 -12.82 -11.66 -16.69
N GLY A 242 -13.38 -10.47 -16.41
CA GLY A 242 -13.99 -10.16 -15.13
C GLY A 242 -13.02 -10.02 -13.97
N ALA A 243 -11.72 -9.81 -14.24
CA ALA A 243 -10.72 -9.56 -13.19
C ALA A 243 -10.78 -8.13 -12.62
N VAL A 244 -11.29 -7.19 -13.38
CA VAL A 244 -11.47 -5.78 -13.01
C VAL A 244 -12.93 -5.42 -13.18
N TYR A 245 -13.52 -4.79 -12.17
CA TYR A 245 -14.88 -4.27 -12.22
C TYR A 245 -14.85 -2.82 -12.71
N SER A 246 -15.61 -2.56 -13.78
CA SER A 246 -15.82 -1.21 -14.33
C SER A 246 -17.24 -0.70 -14.12
N ASP A 247 -18.12 -1.49 -13.51
CA ASP A 247 -19.47 -1.09 -13.13
C ASP A 247 -19.45 -0.51 -11.71
N PRO A 248 -19.76 0.79 -11.51
CA PRO A 248 -19.75 1.44 -10.21
C PRO A 248 -20.65 0.75 -9.19
N SER A 249 -21.74 0.13 -9.61
CA SER A 249 -22.67 -0.57 -8.71
C SER A 249 -22.06 -1.85 -8.14
N LEU A 250 -21.27 -2.59 -8.93
CA LEU A 250 -20.55 -3.78 -8.46
C LEU A 250 -19.43 -3.40 -7.51
N VAL A 251 -18.69 -2.34 -7.83
CA VAL A 251 -17.63 -1.81 -6.97
C VAL A 251 -18.19 -1.38 -5.62
N LEU A 252 -19.27 -0.60 -5.63
CA LEU A 252 -19.94 -0.17 -4.40
C LEU A 252 -20.43 -1.36 -3.57
N ALA A 253 -21.08 -2.32 -4.19
CA ALA A 253 -21.59 -3.52 -3.49
C ALA A 253 -20.43 -4.30 -2.83
N GLN A 254 -19.29 -4.44 -3.52
CA GLN A 254 -18.11 -5.09 -2.97
C GLN A 254 -17.55 -4.33 -1.76
N VAL A 255 -17.41 -3.00 -1.85
CA VAL A 255 -16.96 -2.16 -0.74
C VAL A 255 -17.89 -2.29 0.46
N GLN A 256 -19.21 -2.22 0.25
CA GLN A 256 -20.19 -2.39 1.32
C GLN A 256 -20.09 -3.77 1.97
N GLU A 257 -19.91 -4.85 1.21
CA GLU A 257 -19.73 -6.19 1.78
C GLU A 257 -18.46 -6.28 2.63
N MET A 258 -17.37 -5.63 2.19
CA MET A 258 -16.12 -5.55 2.94
C MET A 258 -16.28 -4.79 4.27
N VAL A 259 -16.87 -3.58 4.24
CA VAL A 259 -16.91 -2.72 5.44
C VAL A 259 -18.00 -3.10 6.42
N LEU A 260 -19.12 -3.68 5.96
CA LEU A 260 -20.24 -4.05 6.82
C LEU A 260 -20.12 -5.47 7.37
N HIS A 261 -19.55 -6.39 6.58
CA HIS A 261 -19.56 -7.82 6.87
C HIS A 261 -18.16 -8.43 6.99
N GLY A 262 -17.08 -7.68 6.69
CA GLY A 262 -15.72 -8.23 6.67
C GLY A 262 -15.57 -9.40 5.70
N GLN A 263 -16.21 -9.30 4.53
CA GLN A 263 -16.27 -10.38 3.54
C GLN A 263 -16.06 -9.84 2.12
N VAL A 264 -15.64 -10.72 1.24
CA VAL A 264 -15.58 -10.46 -0.20
C VAL A 264 -16.15 -11.64 -0.97
N ARG A 265 -16.92 -11.35 -2.02
CA ARG A 265 -17.46 -12.37 -2.91
C ARG A 265 -16.43 -12.82 -3.93
N CYS A 266 -16.04 -14.09 -3.89
CA CYS A 266 -15.08 -14.67 -4.81
C CYS A 266 -15.72 -15.08 -6.15
N VAL A 267 -14.88 -15.33 -7.16
CA VAL A 267 -15.33 -15.72 -8.52
C VAL A 267 -16.14 -17.02 -8.59
N ASP A 268 -16.10 -17.85 -7.56
CA ASP A 268 -16.94 -19.03 -7.41
C ASP A 268 -18.33 -18.72 -6.82
N GLY A 269 -18.62 -17.45 -6.56
CA GLY A 269 -19.88 -16.97 -6.01
C GLY A 269 -20.02 -17.12 -4.50
N ILE A 270 -18.97 -17.55 -3.79
CA ILE A 270 -18.98 -17.75 -2.33
C ILE A 270 -18.32 -16.54 -1.67
N SER A 271 -18.98 -15.94 -0.67
CA SER A 271 -18.38 -14.90 0.18
C SER A 271 -17.45 -15.53 1.21
N ARG A 272 -16.29 -14.90 1.41
CA ARG A 272 -15.25 -15.33 2.36
C ARG A 272 -14.83 -14.18 3.25
N SER A 273 -14.54 -14.50 4.51
CA SER A 273 -14.05 -13.50 5.47
C SER A 273 -12.76 -12.88 4.99
N LEU A 274 -12.66 -11.57 5.13
CA LEU A 274 -11.52 -10.76 4.74
C LEU A 274 -11.35 -9.64 5.78
N LYS A 275 -10.16 -9.54 6.35
CA LYS A 275 -9.82 -8.41 7.23
C LYS A 275 -9.48 -7.21 6.35
N VAL A 276 -10.08 -6.06 6.60
CA VAL A 276 -9.91 -4.86 5.78
C VAL A 276 -9.66 -3.67 6.67
N GLN A 277 -8.51 -3.03 6.49
CA GLN A 277 -8.16 -1.75 7.10
C GLN A 277 -8.09 -0.64 6.05
N SER A 278 -7.67 -0.98 4.82
CA SER A 278 -7.63 -0.09 3.68
C SER A 278 -8.26 -0.72 2.44
N ILE A 279 -8.92 0.09 1.62
CA ILE A 279 -9.52 -0.33 0.36
C ILE A 279 -8.90 0.48 -0.77
N CYS A 280 -8.22 -0.21 -1.69
CA CYS A 280 -7.65 0.39 -2.89
C CYS A 280 -8.67 0.51 -4.01
N LEU A 281 -8.68 1.67 -4.66
CA LEU A 281 -9.33 1.89 -5.93
C LEU A 281 -8.27 2.38 -6.92
N HIS A 282 -8.15 1.72 -8.09
CA HIS A 282 -7.17 2.12 -9.10
C HIS A 282 -7.66 3.29 -9.93
N SER A 283 -6.82 4.31 -10.13
CA SER A 283 -7.13 5.49 -10.94
C SER A 283 -7.21 5.18 -12.45
N ASP A 284 -6.56 4.11 -12.90
CA ASP A 284 -6.58 3.66 -14.30
C ASP A 284 -7.86 2.87 -14.67
N THR A 285 -8.71 2.54 -13.70
CA THR A 285 -10.00 1.89 -13.95
C THR A 285 -10.98 2.89 -14.59
N PRO A 286 -11.65 2.55 -15.72
CA PRO A 286 -12.66 3.40 -16.29
C PRO A 286 -13.76 3.79 -15.30
N GLY A 287 -14.03 5.08 -15.14
CA GLY A 287 -15.02 5.58 -14.18
C GLY A 287 -14.51 5.68 -12.73
N ALA A 288 -13.18 5.59 -12.49
CA ALA A 288 -12.60 5.59 -11.15
C ALA A 288 -13.02 6.80 -10.29
N VAL A 289 -13.11 7.99 -10.87
CA VAL A 289 -13.52 9.20 -10.14
C VAL A 289 -14.96 9.08 -9.66
N GLU A 290 -15.90 8.64 -10.54
CA GLU A 290 -17.29 8.40 -10.18
C GLU A 290 -17.42 7.31 -9.11
N MET A 291 -16.63 6.24 -9.21
CA MET A 291 -16.58 5.17 -8.20
C MET A 291 -16.10 5.69 -6.86
N ALA A 292 -15.02 6.50 -6.84
CA ALA A 292 -14.48 7.09 -5.61
C ALA A 292 -15.51 7.99 -4.91
N GLU A 293 -16.18 8.87 -5.68
CA GLU A 293 -17.26 9.72 -5.17
C GLU A 293 -18.41 8.88 -4.58
N LEU A 294 -18.82 7.84 -5.29
CA LEU A 294 -19.90 6.97 -4.88
C LEU A 294 -19.55 6.21 -3.59
N ILE A 295 -18.32 5.70 -3.48
CA ILE A 295 -17.80 5.04 -2.29
C ILE A 295 -17.79 6.01 -1.10
N ALA A 296 -17.18 7.18 -1.27
CA ALA A 296 -17.06 8.18 -0.20
C ALA A 296 -18.44 8.62 0.32
N ARG A 297 -19.40 8.86 -0.58
CA ARG A 297 -20.78 9.17 -0.22
C ARG A 297 -21.45 8.05 0.54
N SER A 298 -21.33 6.80 0.07
CA SER A 298 -21.94 5.65 0.72
C SER A 298 -21.36 5.40 2.12
N LEU A 299 -20.04 5.51 2.30
CA LEU A 299 -19.40 5.37 3.60
C LEU A 299 -19.89 6.43 4.60
N LYS A 300 -20.04 7.67 4.13
CA LYS A 300 -20.62 8.75 4.94
C LYS A 300 -22.07 8.48 5.34
N GLU A 301 -22.90 7.95 4.44
CA GLU A 301 -24.28 7.56 4.73
C GLU A 301 -24.38 6.40 5.73
N LEU A 302 -23.35 5.54 5.78
CA LEU A 302 -23.22 4.42 6.73
C LEU A 302 -22.56 4.80 8.06
N ASP A 303 -22.24 6.09 8.27
CA ASP A 303 -21.52 6.59 9.44
C ASP A 303 -20.15 5.92 9.64
N ILE A 304 -19.45 5.70 8.51
CA ILE A 304 -18.09 5.17 8.46
C ILE A 304 -17.15 6.31 8.06
N GLU A 305 -16.19 6.62 8.94
CA GLU A 305 -15.20 7.65 8.70
C GLU A 305 -14.16 7.16 7.69
N VAL A 306 -13.84 7.99 6.68
CA VAL A 306 -12.70 7.74 5.76
C VAL A 306 -11.47 8.44 6.33
N ARG A 307 -10.48 7.65 6.75
CA ARG A 307 -9.22 8.15 7.30
C ARG A 307 -8.09 7.15 7.10
N PRO A 308 -6.82 7.59 7.09
CA PRO A 308 -5.67 6.71 6.90
C PRO A 308 -5.60 5.60 7.95
N CYS A 309 -4.96 4.47 7.58
CA CYS A 309 -4.48 3.45 8.53
C CYS A 309 -3.57 4.09 9.59
N SER A 310 -3.56 3.55 10.80
CA SER A 310 -2.74 4.03 11.92
C SER A 310 -2.08 2.89 12.68
#